data_d3d98fd2729b2bd0d4ea8fbc2424634a
#
_entry.id   d3d98fd2729b2bd0d4ea8fbc2424634a
#
_cell.length_a   1.000
_cell.length_b   1.000
_cell.length_c   1.000
_cell.angle_alpha   90.00
_cell.angle_beta   90.00
_cell.angle_gamma   90.00
#
_symmetry.space_group_name_H-M   'P 1'
#
loop_
_entity.id
_entity.type
_entity.pdbx_description
1 polymer ?
#
loop_
_entity_poly.entity_id
_entity_poly.type
_entity_poly.pdbx_seq_one_letter_code
_entity_poly.pdbx_strand_id
1 'polypeptide(L)'
;MATRSQTNAAIAVPQWPPTSELVGVQFLLTADRDYDLYPQYTIGLHAWFLQQIQQFDPELSAYLHDHESEKPFAITGLSGQFVAHSRTLHIQAGQHYTWQVHGFSPRVVAGLATWLSRLPQVLYLKELPLTIQRVQVVLPATTYAELAATPSTGNTLTLSFVSPTSFRRKGHHLPLPWPRNVFHSYLRRWQLFAGEEVPQDAFLDWIDEHVVIQRHQLQSMKIAAGKRGAVTGFTGAIAYGLPRQAQAHEAFRRLFFALGRFAPYCGTGHKTTFGLGQTIAGWHLKQAQAFTMPSAQALMAERIEELTLIFRERRKRTGGHRAQDIAETWATIIARRELGDSLQAIATELDIPYETAKTYSKLARRMLREGG
;
A
#
# COMPACT_ATOMS: atom_id res chain seq x y z
N MET A 1 -42.79 13.37 -19.59
CA MET A 1 -41.37 13.25 -19.25
C MET A 1 -41.23 13.62 -17.80
N ALA A 2 -41.14 12.63 -16.92
CA ALA A 2 -41.01 12.85 -15.48
C ALA A 2 -39.51 12.77 -15.12
N THR A 3 -38.92 13.90 -14.86
CA THR A 3 -37.59 14.04 -14.26
C THR A 3 -37.62 13.44 -12.85
N ARG A 4 -37.15 12.21 -12.69
CA ARG A 4 -36.88 11.66 -11.35
C ARG A 4 -35.76 12.50 -10.72
N SER A 5 -36.15 13.40 -9.85
CA SER A 5 -35.28 14.01 -8.86
C SER A 5 -34.71 12.88 -7.99
N GLN A 6 -33.45 12.49 -8.23
CA GLN A 6 -32.71 11.65 -7.29
C GLN A 6 -32.47 12.51 -6.05
N THR A 7 -33.28 12.29 -5.03
CA THR A 7 -33.01 12.80 -3.68
C THR A 7 -31.64 12.24 -3.25
N ASN A 8 -30.65 13.12 -3.16
CA ASN A 8 -29.32 12.84 -2.62
C ASN A 8 -29.50 12.43 -1.14
N ALA A 9 -29.71 11.16 -0.86
CA ALA A 9 -29.70 10.65 0.49
C ALA A 9 -28.26 10.81 1.05
N ALA A 10 -28.17 11.39 2.25
CA ALA A 10 -26.87 11.52 2.92
C ALA A 10 -26.26 10.13 3.10
N ILE A 11 -24.95 10.00 2.84
CA ILE A 11 -24.23 8.75 3.02
C ILE A 11 -24.26 8.38 4.50
N ALA A 12 -24.80 7.19 4.82
CA ALA A 12 -24.77 6.68 6.18
C ALA A 12 -23.31 6.44 6.61
N VAL A 13 -22.88 7.13 7.66
CA VAL A 13 -21.51 7.08 8.16
C VAL A 13 -21.43 6.08 9.30
N PRO A 14 -20.53 5.08 9.25
CA PRO A 14 -20.32 4.16 10.33
C PRO A 14 -19.73 4.86 11.56
N GLN A 15 -20.10 4.39 12.74
CA GLN A 15 -19.57 4.88 14.01
C GLN A 15 -18.89 3.74 14.77
N TRP A 16 -17.95 4.09 15.64
CA TRP A 16 -17.24 3.16 16.51
C TRP A 16 -16.92 3.81 17.86
N PRO A 17 -16.59 3.01 18.89
CA PRO A 17 -16.23 3.52 20.21
C PRO A 17 -15.05 4.51 20.13
N PRO A 18 -15.08 5.63 20.87
CA PRO A 18 -13.98 6.61 20.88
C PRO A 18 -12.64 6.06 21.38
N THR A 19 -12.69 4.94 22.13
CA THR A 19 -11.51 4.24 22.65
C THR A 19 -10.83 3.34 21.62
N SER A 20 -11.39 3.22 20.40
CA SER A 20 -10.82 2.38 19.35
C SER A 20 -9.48 2.93 18.86
N GLU A 21 -8.51 2.05 18.67
CA GLU A 21 -7.16 2.36 18.23
C GLU A 21 -6.90 1.88 16.80
N LEU A 22 -7.73 0.94 16.31
CA LEU A 22 -7.65 0.35 14.99
C LEU A 22 -9.04 0.32 14.36
N VAL A 23 -9.12 0.61 13.07
CA VAL A 23 -10.35 0.45 12.27
C VAL A 23 -10.00 0.38 10.79
N GLY A 24 -10.74 -0.41 10.02
CA GLY A 24 -10.70 -0.37 8.56
C GLY A 24 -12.04 0.00 7.97
N VAL A 25 -12.09 1.04 7.14
CA VAL A 25 -13.29 1.50 6.45
C VAL A 25 -13.18 1.25 4.95
N GLN A 26 -14.30 0.89 4.35
CA GLN A 26 -14.43 0.65 2.91
C GLN A 26 -15.44 1.59 2.30
N PHE A 27 -15.07 2.16 1.17
CA PHE A 27 -15.89 3.00 0.32
C PHE A 27 -16.37 2.16 -0.87
N LEU A 28 -17.67 2.13 -1.12
CA LEU A 28 -18.28 1.60 -2.34
C LEU A 28 -18.43 2.75 -3.32
N LEU A 29 -17.81 2.62 -4.48
CA LEU A 29 -17.65 3.67 -5.49
C LEU A 29 -18.27 3.24 -6.81
N THR A 30 -18.83 4.19 -7.56
CA THR A 30 -19.32 3.97 -8.94
C THR A 30 -18.89 5.12 -9.84
N ALA A 31 -18.68 4.84 -11.12
CA ALA A 31 -18.50 5.85 -12.16
C ALA A 31 -19.81 6.07 -12.93
N ASP A 32 -20.05 7.29 -13.39
CA ASP A 32 -21.23 7.66 -14.20
C ASP A 32 -21.09 7.30 -15.68
N ARG A 33 -19.84 7.16 -16.15
CA ARG A 33 -19.48 6.74 -17.50
C ARG A 33 -18.19 5.94 -17.49
N ASP A 34 -17.81 5.41 -18.62
CA ASP A 34 -16.58 4.66 -18.79
C ASP A 34 -15.37 5.60 -18.74
N TYR A 35 -14.29 5.17 -18.07
CA TYR A 35 -13.04 5.91 -17.94
C TYR A 35 -11.82 5.01 -18.03
N ASP A 36 -10.75 5.56 -18.57
CA ASP A 36 -9.43 4.95 -18.48
C ASP A 36 -8.69 5.43 -17.23
N LEU A 37 -8.49 4.51 -16.29
CA LEU A 37 -7.76 4.77 -15.07
C LEU A 37 -6.25 4.69 -15.34
N TYR A 38 -5.55 5.76 -15.05
CA TYR A 38 -4.09 5.79 -15.24
C TYR A 38 -3.37 4.82 -14.28
N PRO A 39 -2.22 4.24 -14.69
CA PRO A 39 -1.58 3.14 -13.95
C PRO A 39 -1.19 3.46 -12.52
N GLN A 40 -0.85 4.71 -12.22
CA GLN A 40 -0.40 5.14 -10.90
C GLN A 40 -1.51 5.80 -10.07
N TYR A 41 -2.75 5.44 -10.30
CA TYR A 41 -3.93 6.01 -9.62
C TYR A 41 -3.87 5.89 -8.09
N THR A 42 -3.13 4.93 -7.54
CA THR A 42 -2.95 4.78 -6.08
C THR A 42 -2.21 5.96 -5.46
N ILE A 43 -1.35 6.66 -6.23
CA ILE A 43 -0.76 7.93 -5.81
C ILE A 43 -1.86 8.99 -5.69
N GLY A 44 -2.79 9.01 -6.64
CA GLY A 44 -3.95 9.91 -6.60
C GLY A 44 -4.86 9.63 -5.40
N LEU A 45 -5.13 8.35 -5.09
CA LEU A 45 -5.90 7.98 -3.89
C LEU A 45 -5.22 8.45 -2.61
N HIS A 46 -3.91 8.24 -2.49
CA HIS A 46 -3.11 8.72 -1.36
C HIS A 46 -3.16 10.25 -1.24
N ALA A 47 -2.92 10.96 -2.35
CA ALA A 47 -2.94 12.41 -2.36
C ALA A 47 -4.34 12.97 -2.02
N TRP A 48 -5.39 12.39 -2.59
CA TRP A 48 -6.76 12.77 -2.30
C TRP A 48 -7.10 12.59 -0.81
N PHE A 49 -6.74 11.45 -0.23
CA PHE A 49 -6.96 11.21 1.20
C PHE A 49 -6.27 12.26 2.07
N LEU A 50 -4.98 12.51 1.85
CA LEU A 50 -4.24 13.51 2.62
C LEU A 50 -4.78 14.92 2.43
N GLN A 51 -5.21 15.28 1.23
CA GLN A 51 -5.84 16.56 0.96
C GLN A 51 -7.16 16.71 1.72
N GLN A 52 -7.98 15.64 1.77
CA GLN A 52 -9.20 15.65 2.56
C GLN A 52 -8.89 15.87 4.05
N ILE A 53 -7.91 15.15 4.60
CA ILE A 53 -7.50 15.32 6.00
C ILE A 53 -7.01 16.76 6.24
N GLN A 54 -6.19 17.32 5.35
CA GLN A 54 -5.65 18.67 5.48
C GLN A 54 -6.74 19.76 5.55
N GLN A 55 -7.84 19.57 4.83
CA GLN A 55 -8.93 20.53 4.78
C GLN A 55 -9.67 20.69 6.13
N PHE A 56 -9.73 19.66 6.95
CA PHE A 56 -10.45 19.72 8.22
C PHE A 56 -9.55 19.67 9.44
N ASP A 57 -8.37 19.07 9.35
CA ASP A 57 -7.39 18.92 10.43
C ASP A 57 -5.96 19.02 9.90
N PRO A 58 -5.41 20.24 9.75
CA PRO A 58 -4.04 20.47 9.31
C PRO A 58 -2.98 19.81 10.21
N GLU A 59 -3.23 19.71 11.52
CA GLU A 59 -2.30 19.07 12.47
C GLU A 59 -2.28 17.55 12.29
N LEU A 60 -3.43 16.91 12.04
CA LEU A 60 -3.46 15.50 11.68
C LEU A 60 -2.77 15.28 10.34
N SER A 61 -2.97 16.15 9.36
CA SER A 61 -2.27 16.06 8.08
C SER A 61 -0.76 16.14 8.26
N ALA A 62 -0.23 17.07 9.05
CA ALA A 62 1.17 17.16 9.40
C ALA A 62 1.65 15.86 10.08
N TYR A 63 0.91 15.35 11.07
CA TYR A 63 1.21 14.07 11.72
C TYR A 63 1.30 12.90 10.72
N LEU A 64 0.42 12.83 9.71
CA LEU A 64 0.47 11.81 8.68
C LEU A 64 1.66 11.98 7.72
N HIS A 65 2.15 13.22 7.53
CA HIS A 65 3.31 13.51 6.68
C HIS A 65 4.66 13.35 7.40
N ASP A 66 4.77 13.77 8.66
CA ASP A 66 6.04 14.00 9.35
C ASP A 66 6.69 12.73 9.94
N HIS A 67 5.95 11.62 10.07
CA HIS A 67 6.54 10.36 10.48
C HIS A 67 7.48 9.81 9.40
N GLU A 68 8.78 9.98 9.60
CA GLU A 68 9.81 9.55 8.65
C GLU A 68 9.90 8.03 8.50
N SER A 69 9.56 7.25 9.55
CA SER A 69 9.76 5.80 9.58
C SER A 69 8.53 5.00 9.20
N GLU A 70 7.43 5.13 9.94
CA GLU A 70 6.19 4.37 9.74
C GLU A 70 4.98 5.30 9.75
N LYS A 71 4.03 5.08 8.84
CA LYS A 71 2.80 5.86 8.77
C LYS A 71 1.69 5.15 9.56
N PRO A 72 0.85 5.88 10.32
CA PRO A 72 -0.20 5.30 11.16
C PRO A 72 -1.49 4.94 10.39
N PHE A 73 -1.39 4.78 9.08
CA PHE A 73 -2.50 4.40 8.20
C PHE A 73 -2.01 3.58 7.02
N ALA A 74 -2.93 2.83 6.43
CA ALA A 74 -2.74 2.15 5.16
C ALA A 74 -3.95 2.41 4.24
N ILE A 75 -3.73 2.39 2.93
CA ILE A 75 -4.81 2.42 1.94
C ILE A 75 -4.67 1.26 0.98
N THR A 76 -5.78 0.83 0.38
CA THR A 76 -5.75 -0.16 -0.70
C THR A 76 -5.71 0.54 -2.06
N GLY A 77 -5.44 -0.23 -3.12
CA GLY A 77 -5.88 0.15 -4.46
C GLY A 77 -7.40 0.01 -4.58
N LEU A 78 -7.95 0.40 -5.73
CA LEU A 78 -9.33 0.06 -6.09
C LEU A 78 -9.43 -1.44 -6.35
N SER A 79 -10.49 -2.06 -5.86
CA SER A 79 -10.86 -3.45 -6.15
C SER A 79 -12.20 -3.46 -6.87
N GLY A 80 -12.34 -4.30 -7.90
CA GLY A 80 -13.55 -4.40 -8.72
C GLY A 80 -13.24 -5.16 -10.00
N GLN A 81 -14.23 -5.21 -10.91
CA GLN A 81 -14.03 -5.79 -12.23
C GLN A 81 -13.42 -4.73 -13.17
N PHE A 82 -12.14 -4.86 -13.42
CA PHE A 82 -11.43 -4.02 -14.39
C PHE A 82 -11.24 -4.76 -15.70
N VAL A 83 -11.37 -4.04 -16.80
CA VAL A 83 -10.89 -4.51 -18.10
C VAL A 83 -9.48 -3.97 -18.29
N ALA A 84 -8.49 -4.84 -18.31
CA ALA A 84 -7.11 -4.44 -18.56
C ALA A 84 -6.90 -4.17 -20.05
N HIS A 85 -6.63 -2.94 -20.41
CA HIS A 85 -6.11 -2.56 -21.73
C HIS A 85 -4.57 -2.58 -21.70
N SER A 86 -3.94 -2.42 -22.86
CA SER A 86 -2.47 -2.46 -22.93
C SER A 86 -1.78 -1.42 -22.01
N ARG A 87 -2.40 -0.27 -21.79
CA ARG A 87 -1.81 0.86 -21.04
C ARG A 87 -2.60 1.31 -19.81
N THR A 88 -3.88 0.97 -19.69
CA THR A 88 -4.80 1.47 -18.67
C THR A 88 -5.64 0.35 -18.08
N LEU A 89 -6.22 0.60 -16.92
CA LEU A 89 -7.34 -0.16 -16.40
C LEU A 89 -8.61 0.59 -16.77
N HIS A 90 -9.53 -0.10 -17.43
CA HIS A 90 -10.79 0.49 -17.83
C HIS A 90 -11.83 0.32 -16.70
N ILE A 91 -12.40 1.45 -16.25
CA ILE A 91 -13.52 1.53 -15.32
C ILE A 91 -14.79 1.64 -16.15
N GLN A 92 -15.77 0.78 -15.86
CA GLN A 92 -17.04 0.74 -16.55
C GLN A 92 -18.12 1.48 -15.75
N ALA A 93 -18.98 2.19 -16.48
CA ALA A 93 -20.15 2.88 -15.93
C ALA A 93 -21.05 1.92 -15.13
N GLY A 94 -21.53 2.37 -13.98
CA GLY A 94 -22.43 1.63 -13.13
C GLY A 94 -21.84 0.41 -12.42
N GLN A 95 -20.60 0.01 -12.71
CA GLN A 95 -19.90 -1.04 -11.96
C GLN A 95 -19.47 -0.54 -10.58
N HIS A 96 -19.41 -1.48 -9.64
CA HIS A 96 -18.99 -1.22 -8.26
C HIS A 96 -17.51 -1.44 -8.08
N TYR A 97 -16.85 -0.44 -7.50
CA TYR A 97 -15.45 -0.49 -7.09
C TYR A 97 -15.35 -0.24 -5.60
N THR A 98 -14.38 -0.84 -4.95
CA THR A 98 -14.15 -0.63 -3.53
C THR A 98 -12.76 -0.08 -3.28
N TRP A 99 -12.67 0.80 -2.29
CA TRP A 99 -11.43 1.36 -1.77
C TRP A 99 -11.46 1.31 -0.25
N GLN A 100 -10.32 1.05 0.39
CA GLN A 100 -10.24 0.95 1.84
C GLN A 100 -9.20 1.90 2.40
N VAL A 101 -9.50 2.44 3.57
CA VAL A 101 -8.59 3.23 4.41
C VAL A 101 -8.59 2.60 5.81
N HIS A 102 -7.40 2.30 6.30
CA HIS A 102 -7.21 1.70 7.61
C HIS A 102 -6.43 2.65 8.49
N GLY A 103 -6.94 2.96 9.69
CA GLY A 103 -6.25 3.68 10.74
C GLY A 103 -5.76 2.71 11.81
N PHE A 104 -4.54 2.91 12.30
CA PHE A 104 -3.97 2.08 13.36
C PHE A 104 -3.14 2.90 14.36
N SER A 105 -3.63 4.10 14.68
CA SER A 105 -3.29 4.83 15.89
C SER A 105 -4.55 5.54 16.42
N PRO A 106 -4.69 5.77 17.73
CA PRO A 106 -5.87 6.43 18.32
C PRO A 106 -6.19 7.77 17.64
N ARG A 107 -5.15 8.56 17.34
CA ARG A 107 -5.29 9.87 16.68
C ARG A 107 -5.87 9.75 15.27
N VAL A 108 -5.42 8.77 14.49
CA VAL A 108 -5.93 8.55 13.11
C VAL A 108 -7.33 7.98 13.14
N VAL A 109 -7.63 7.05 14.05
CA VAL A 109 -8.97 6.46 14.17
C VAL A 109 -10.02 7.50 14.56
N ALA A 110 -9.69 8.40 15.50
CA ALA A 110 -10.54 9.55 15.85
C ALA A 110 -10.69 10.54 14.67
N GLY A 111 -9.59 10.82 13.96
CA GLY A 111 -9.59 11.66 12.76
C GLY A 111 -10.46 11.09 11.63
N LEU A 112 -10.42 9.78 11.40
CA LEU A 112 -11.29 9.11 10.43
C LEU A 112 -12.77 9.29 10.77
N ALA A 113 -13.17 9.15 12.04
CA ALA A 113 -14.55 9.37 12.46
C ALA A 113 -15.01 10.80 12.16
N THR A 114 -14.18 11.79 12.46
CA THR A 114 -14.45 13.20 12.16
C THR A 114 -14.51 13.47 10.66
N TRP A 115 -13.57 12.93 9.88
CA TRP A 115 -13.53 13.09 8.44
C TRP A 115 -14.77 12.49 7.77
N LEU A 116 -15.19 11.30 8.16
CA LEU A 116 -16.35 10.63 7.58
C LEU A 116 -17.64 11.43 7.79
N SER A 117 -17.78 12.18 8.90
CA SER A 117 -18.94 13.05 9.12
C SER A 117 -19.01 14.23 8.13
N ARG A 118 -17.93 14.53 7.43
CA ARG A 118 -17.79 15.62 6.43
C ARG A 118 -17.41 15.10 5.04
N LEU A 119 -17.63 13.80 4.81
CA LEU A 119 -17.20 13.14 3.58
C LEU A 119 -17.87 13.76 2.34
N PRO A 120 -17.09 14.16 1.30
CA PRO A 120 -17.67 14.58 0.04
C PRO A 120 -18.38 13.41 -0.66
N GLN A 121 -19.37 13.71 -1.49
CA GLN A 121 -20.09 12.67 -2.23
C GLN A 121 -19.28 12.06 -3.37
N VAL A 122 -18.21 12.75 -3.83
CA VAL A 122 -17.41 12.36 -4.99
C VAL A 122 -15.93 12.35 -4.63
N LEU A 123 -15.28 11.26 -4.96
CA LEU A 123 -13.84 11.10 -4.94
C LEU A 123 -13.29 11.38 -6.35
N TYR A 124 -12.36 12.32 -6.47
CA TYR A 124 -11.75 12.67 -7.75
C TYR A 124 -10.36 12.05 -7.91
N LEU A 125 -10.18 11.22 -8.93
CA LEU A 125 -8.87 10.74 -9.38
C LEU A 125 -8.49 11.46 -10.68
N LYS A 126 -7.84 12.61 -10.55
CA LYS A 126 -7.66 13.57 -11.66
C LYS A 126 -9.04 13.98 -12.20
N GLU A 127 -9.33 13.63 -13.45
CA GLU A 127 -10.59 13.95 -14.14
C GLU A 127 -11.68 12.88 -13.94
N LEU A 128 -11.37 11.76 -13.27
CA LEU A 128 -12.31 10.68 -13.00
C LEU A 128 -13.08 10.95 -11.71
N PRO A 129 -14.37 11.29 -11.78
CA PRO A 129 -15.25 11.37 -10.63
C PRO A 129 -15.75 9.95 -10.26
N LEU A 130 -15.57 9.56 -9.02
CA LEU A 130 -16.14 8.35 -8.46
C LEU A 130 -17.15 8.73 -7.37
N THR A 131 -18.40 8.42 -7.60
CA THR A 131 -19.48 8.69 -6.64
C THR A 131 -19.39 7.69 -5.49
N ILE A 132 -19.36 8.18 -4.24
CA ILE A 132 -19.36 7.37 -3.04
C ILE A 132 -20.81 6.94 -2.76
N GLN A 133 -21.11 5.66 -2.91
CA GLN A 133 -22.44 5.10 -2.69
C GLN A 133 -22.67 4.71 -1.22
N ARG A 134 -21.63 4.19 -0.58
CA ARG A 134 -21.70 3.69 0.80
C ARG A 134 -20.33 3.66 1.45
N VAL A 135 -20.32 3.86 2.77
CA VAL A 135 -19.15 3.64 3.63
C VAL A 135 -19.52 2.61 4.69
N GLN A 136 -18.63 1.67 4.95
CA GLN A 136 -18.84 0.63 5.96
C GLN A 136 -17.54 0.24 6.65
N VAL A 137 -17.64 -0.24 7.90
CA VAL A 137 -16.51 -0.86 8.59
C VAL A 137 -16.30 -2.27 8.03
N VAL A 138 -15.08 -2.57 7.58
CA VAL A 138 -14.68 -3.90 7.05
C VAL A 138 -13.64 -4.59 7.91
N LEU A 139 -12.87 -3.83 8.69
CA LEU A 139 -12.07 -4.35 9.79
C LEU A 139 -12.64 -3.75 11.08
N PRO A 140 -13.07 -4.59 12.04
CA PRO A 140 -13.72 -4.13 13.27
C PRO A 140 -12.90 -3.07 14.00
N ALA A 141 -13.59 -2.07 14.55
CA ALA A 141 -12.95 -1.12 15.45
C ALA A 141 -12.56 -1.86 16.73
N THR A 142 -11.31 -1.77 17.13
CA THR A 142 -10.75 -2.53 18.27
C THR A 142 -9.54 -1.81 18.85
N THR A 143 -8.95 -2.37 19.90
CA THR A 143 -7.72 -1.89 20.55
C THR A 143 -6.58 -2.90 20.37
N TYR A 144 -5.33 -2.45 20.56
CA TYR A 144 -4.16 -3.33 20.58
C TYR A 144 -4.27 -4.37 21.72
N ALA A 145 -4.76 -3.95 22.88
CA ALA A 145 -4.98 -4.82 24.02
C ALA A 145 -5.98 -5.96 23.70
N GLU A 146 -7.09 -5.65 23.00
CA GLU A 146 -8.06 -6.67 22.56
C GLU A 146 -7.45 -7.64 21.56
N LEU A 147 -6.65 -7.15 20.60
CA LEU A 147 -5.93 -8.04 19.66
C LEU A 147 -4.95 -8.96 20.40
N ALA A 148 -4.24 -8.44 21.41
CA ALA A 148 -3.31 -9.22 22.22
C ALA A 148 -4.03 -10.23 23.14
N ALA A 149 -5.16 -9.85 23.71
CA ALA A 149 -5.95 -10.70 24.62
C ALA A 149 -6.73 -11.80 23.89
N THR A 150 -6.98 -11.67 22.59
CA THR A 150 -7.77 -12.64 21.83
C THR A 150 -7.10 -14.02 21.83
N PRO A 151 -7.76 -15.08 22.33
CA PRO A 151 -7.19 -16.41 22.37
C PRO A 151 -6.89 -16.97 20.99
N SER A 152 -5.83 -17.75 20.89
CA SER A 152 -5.49 -18.49 19.66
C SER A 152 -5.76 -19.97 19.87
N THR A 153 -6.65 -20.53 19.06
CA THR A 153 -7.12 -21.92 19.18
C THR A 153 -6.21 -22.94 18.48
N GLY A 154 -5.16 -22.48 17.81
CA GLY A 154 -4.27 -23.35 17.05
C GLY A 154 -2.81 -22.92 17.08
N ASN A 155 -2.01 -23.60 16.27
CA ASN A 155 -0.58 -23.31 16.10
C ASN A 155 -0.25 -22.81 14.68
N THR A 156 -1.25 -22.45 13.89
CA THR A 156 -1.06 -22.00 12.50
C THR A 156 -1.68 -20.62 12.33
N LEU A 157 -0.91 -19.72 11.73
CA LEU A 157 -1.36 -18.41 11.24
C LEU A 157 -1.34 -18.42 9.72
N THR A 158 -2.46 -18.11 9.11
CA THR A 158 -2.58 -18.03 7.66
C THR A 158 -2.87 -16.61 7.22
N LEU A 159 -2.12 -16.14 6.24
CA LEU A 159 -2.23 -14.79 5.66
C LEU A 159 -2.29 -14.89 4.14
N SER A 160 -3.06 -14.00 3.52
CA SER A 160 -3.08 -13.80 2.08
C SER A 160 -2.69 -12.35 1.76
N PHE A 161 -1.76 -12.21 0.81
CA PHE A 161 -1.26 -10.94 0.29
C PHE A 161 -1.98 -10.65 -1.01
N VAL A 162 -2.97 -9.76 -0.96
CA VAL A 162 -3.91 -9.51 -2.07
C VAL A 162 -3.48 -8.33 -2.95
N SER A 163 -2.44 -7.62 -2.58
CA SER A 163 -1.73 -6.69 -3.45
C SER A 163 -0.21 -6.93 -3.35
N PRO A 164 0.57 -6.45 -4.33
CA PRO A 164 2.01 -6.70 -4.37
C PRO A 164 2.70 -6.30 -3.07
N THR A 165 3.36 -7.25 -2.44
CA THR A 165 4.02 -7.11 -1.16
C THR A 165 5.53 -7.26 -1.32
N SER A 166 6.31 -6.39 -0.69
CA SER A 166 7.77 -6.42 -0.78
C SER A 166 8.40 -5.86 0.48
N PHE A 167 9.62 -6.31 0.78
CA PHE A 167 10.44 -5.78 1.87
C PHE A 167 11.68 -5.09 1.30
N ARG A 168 12.16 -4.04 1.95
CA ARG A 168 13.45 -3.43 1.62
C ARG A 168 14.56 -4.02 2.49
N ARG A 169 15.60 -4.52 1.83
CA ARG A 169 16.80 -5.03 2.50
C ARG A 169 18.05 -4.49 1.82
N LYS A 170 18.82 -3.66 2.51
CA LYS A 170 20.07 -3.07 2.00
C LYS A 170 19.95 -2.46 0.59
N GLY A 171 18.83 -1.74 0.34
CA GLY A 171 18.57 -1.07 -0.94
C GLY A 171 17.95 -1.96 -2.03
N HIS A 172 17.75 -3.25 -1.78
CA HIS A 172 17.10 -4.18 -2.70
C HIS A 172 15.68 -4.54 -2.25
N HIS A 173 14.87 -5.00 -3.20
CA HIS A 173 13.56 -5.57 -2.91
C HIS A 173 13.69 -7.06 -2.61
N LEU A 174 13.06 -7.51 -1.52
CA LEU A 174 12.93 -8.92 -1.18
C LEU A 174 11.46 -9.32 -1.35
N PRO A 175 11.10 -10.00 -2.46
CA PRO A 175 9.73 -10.40 -2.75
C PRO A 175 9.41 -11.80 -2.18
N LEU A 176 9.71 -12.01 -0.90
CA LEU A 176 9.45 -13.27 -0.21
C LEU A 176 8.93 -13.01 1.20
N PRO A 177 7.85 -13.70 1.64
CA PRO A 177 7.30 -13.57 2.99
C PRO A 177 8.08 -14.42 4.00
N TRP A 178 9.40 -14.16 4.12
CA TRP A 178 10.21 -14.78 5.14
C TRP A 178 9.73 -14.39 6.53
N PRO A 179 9.53 -15.31 7.48
CA PRO A 179 8.88 -15.05 8.76
C PRO A 179 9.45 -13.81 9.47
N ARG A 180 10.77 -13.73 9.65
CA ARG A 180 11.42 -12.57 10.29
C ARG A 180 11.06 -11.24 9.65
N ASN A 181 11.05 -11.15 8.32
CA ASN A 181 10.74 -9.91 7.62
C ASN A 181 9.27 -9.51 7.76
N VAL A 182 8.37 -10.49 7.70
CA VAL A 182 6.93 -10.29 7.87
C VAL A 182 6.63 -9.78 9.28
N PHE A 183 7.10 -10.49 10.30
CA PHE A 183 6.83 -10.12 11.69
C PHE A 183 7.59 -8.88 12.14
N HIS A 184 8.79 -8.62 11.62
CA HIS A 184 9.49 -7.35 11.84
C HIS A 184 8.70 -6.17 11.26
N SER A 185 8.08 -6.33 10.09
CA SER A 185 7.22 -5.29 9.49
C SER A 185 6.02 -4.93 10.37
N TYR A 186 5.40 -5.91 11.03
CA TYR A 186 4.28 -5.70 11.95
C TYR A 186 4.75 -5.15 13.29
N LEU A 187 5.81 -5.73 13.86
CA LEU A 187 6.34 -5.38 15.16
C LEU A 187 6.75 -3.90 15.26
N ARG A 188 7.43 -3.37 14.23
CA ARG A 188 7.82 -1.95 14.20
C ARG A 188 6.62 -1.02 14.33
N ARG A 189 5.52 -1.31 13.63
CA ARG A 189 4.29 -0.51 13.70
C ARG A 189 3.57 -0.73 15.02
N TRP A 190 3.53 -1.98 15.49
CA TRP A 190 2.96 -2.29 16.80
C TRP A 190 3.63 -1.50 17.91
N GLN A 191 4.95 -1.58 18.04
CA GLN A 191 5.70 -0.86 19.08
C GLN A 191 5.49 0.67 19.00
N LEU A 192 5.47 1.22 17.78
CA LEU A 192 5.35 2.66 17.61
C LEU A 192 3.95 3.18 17.97
N PHE A 193 2.89 2.42 17.68
CA PHE A 193 1.51 2.91 17.79
C PHE A 193 0.71 2.29 18.95
N ALA A 194 1.09 1.10 19.46
CA ALA A 194 0.51 0.52 20.67
C ALA A 194 1.15 1.07 21.96
N GLY A 195 2.34 1.67 21.85
CA GLY A 195 3.06 2.16 23.03
C GLY A 195 3.64 1.04 23.92
N GLU A 196 3.72 -0.19 23.42
CA GLU A 196 4.26 -1.34 24.14
C GLU A 196 5.72 -1.59 23.73
N GLU A 197 6.62 -1.65 24.70
CA GLU A 197 7.99 -2.07 24.46
C GLU A 197 8.08 -3.61 24.42
N VAL A 198 8.55 -4.12 23.30
CA VAL A 198 8.82 -5.55 23.11
C VAL A 198 10.31 -5.73 22.88
N PRO A 199 10.98 -6.74 23.48
CA PRO A 199 12.37 -7.06 23.18
C PRO A 199 12.50 -7.57 21.73
N GLN A 200 12.65 -6.63 20.81
CA GLN A 200 12.57 -6.85 19.36
C GLN A 200 13.49 -7.97 18.89
N ASP A 201 14.79 -7.90 19.27
CA ASP A 201 15.78 -8.87 18.78
C ASP A 201 15.46 -10.27 19.30
N ALA A 202 15.12 -10.41 20.58
CA ALA A 202 14.75 -11.69 21.17
C ALA A 202 13.47 -12.28 20.54
N PHE A 203 12.47 -11.46 20.25
CA PHE A 203 11.28 -11.91 19.55
C PHE A 203 11.58 -12.34 18.09
N LEU A 204 12.38 -11.57 17.36
CA LEU A 204 12.72 -11.89 15.98
C LEU A 204 13.64 -13.13 15.87
N ASP A 205 14.51 -13.35 16.84
CA ASP A 205 15.31 -14.57 16.93
C ASP A 205 14.41 -15.79 17.24
N TRP A 206 13.44 -15.63 18.13
CA TRP A 206 12.42 -16.65 18.38
C TRP A 206 11.56 -16.96 17.13
N ILE A 207 11.22 -15.93 16.32
CA ILE A 207 10.54 -16.11 15.02
C ILE A 207 11.39 -16.96 14.07
N ASP A 208 12.67 -16.66 13.94
CA ASP A 208 13.58 -17.41 13.04
C ASP A 208 13.76 -18.86 13.50
N GLU A 209 13.76 -19.11 14.82
CA GLU A 209 13.95 -20.44 15.38
C GLU A 209 12.68 -21.31 15.29
N HIS A 210 11.51 -20.71 15.50
CA HIS A 210 10.29 -21.49 15.74
C HIS A 210 9.22 -21.36 14.66
N VAL A 211 9.21 -20.32 13.84
CA VAL A 211 8.16 -20.16 12.83
C VAL A 211 8.53 -20.88 11.54
N VAL A 212 7.80 -21.91 11.21
CA VAL A 212 7.99 -22.69 9.98
C VAL A 212 6.93 -22.35 8.93
N ILE A 213 7.34 -22.30 7.67
CA ILE A 213 6.41 -22.18 6.56
C ILE A 213 5.85 -23.57 6.26
N GLN A 214 4.58 -23.80 6.60
CA GLN A 214 3.90 -25.08 6.38
C GLN A 214 3.35 -25.22 4.98
N ARG A 215 2.89 -24.10 4.41
CA ARG A 215 2.29 -24.07 3.07
C ARG A 215 2.43 -22.68 2.48
N HIS A 216 2.68 -22.60 1.18
CA HIS A 216 2.61 -21.35 0.45
C HIS A 216 2.16 -21.55 -1.00
N GLN A 217 1.56 -20.52 -1.58
CA GLN A 217 1.34 -20.37 -3.02
C GLN A 217 1.51 -18.89 -3.35
N LEU A 218 2.61 -18.56 -4.01
CA LEU A 218 3.06 -17.19 -4.22
C LEU A 218 3.35 -16.97 -5.71
N GLN A 219 3.12 -15.76 -6.17
CA GLN A 219 3.46 -15.29 -7.50
C GLN A 219 4.24 -13.99 -7.39
N SER A 220 5.43 -13.93 -7.97
CA SER A 220 6.23 -12.71 -8.05
C SER A 220 5.76 -11.83 -9.19
N MET A 221 5.82 -10.51 -8.99
CA MET A 221 5.49 -9.53 -10.01
C MET A 221 6.28 -8.23 -9.81
N LYS A 222 6.45 -7.47 -10.91
CA LYS A 222 7.06 -6.14 -10.87
C LYS A 222 6.00 -5.10 -11.13
N ILE A 223 6.01 -4.02 -10.35
CA ILE A 223 5.10 -2.90 -10.53
C ILE A 223 5.85 -1.58 -10.38
N ALA A 224 5.45 -0.58 -11.16
CA ALA A 224 5.81 0.79 -10.87
C ALA A 224 5.02 1.26 -9.64
N ALA A 225 5.70 1.68 -8.58
CA ALA A 225 5.06 1.94 -7.30
C ALA A 225 5.58 3.20 -6.64
N GLY A 226 4.65 4.05 -6.19
CA GLY A 226 4.95 5.36 -5.63
C GLY A 226 5.43 6.35 -6.69
N LYS A 227 5.98 7.48 -6.27
CA LYS A 227 6.37 8.57 -7.18
C LYS A 227 7.49 8.17 -8.16
N ARG A 228 8.37 7.23 -7.78
CA ARG A 228 9.53 6.80 -8.58
C ARG A 228 9.92 5.35 -8.29
N GLY A 229 10.63 4.75 -9.25
CA GLY A 229 11.17 3.39 -9.14
C GLY A 229 10.15 2.30 -9.46
N ALA A 230 10.64 1.07 -9.49
CA ALA A 230 9.86 -0.15 -9.59
C ALA A 230 10.03 -0.99 -8.33
N VAL A 231 9.04 -1.78 -8.00
CA VAL A 231 9.05 -2.70 -6.86
C VAL A 231 8.85 -4.11 -7.38
N THR A 232 9.79 -5.01 -7.09
CA THR A 232 9.54 -6.43 -7.20
C THR A 232 8.86 -6.90 -5.93
N GLY A 233 7.64 -7.40 -6.06
CA GLY A 233 6.81 -7.89 -4.96
C GLY A 233 6.24 -9.26 -5.26
N PHE A 234 5.42 -9.76 -4.35
CA PHE A 234 4.68 -11.01 -4.49
C PHE A 234 3.22 -10.82 -4.07
N THR A 235 2.34 -11.66 -4.61
CA THR A 235 0.98 -11.90 -4.11
C THR A 235 0.82 -13.38 -3.82
N GLY A 236 -0.23 -13.77 -3.09
CA GLY A 236 -0.53 -15.17 -2.79
C GLY A 236 -0.88 -15.40 -1.34
N ALA A 237 -0.76 -16.64 -0.89
CA ALA A 237 -1.09 -17.04 0.47
C ALA A 237 0.02 -17.87 1.10
N ILE A 238 0.14 -17.77 2.43
CA ILE A 238 1.11 -18.50 3.23
C ILE A 238 0.49 -18.95 4.57
N ALA A 239 0.90 -20.10 5.04
CA ALA A 239 0.58 -20.59 6.37
C ALA A 239 1.89 -20.76 7.17
N TYR A 240 1.98 -20.06 8.28
CA TYR A 240 3.04 -20.15 9.26
C TYR A 240 2.60 -21.04 10.40
N GLY A 241 3.43 -22.01 10.77
CA GLY A 241 3.18 -22.93 11.87
C GLY A 241 4.15 -22.77 13.02
N LEU A 242 3.69 -23.04 14.22
CA LEU A 242 4.49 -23.11 15.43
C LEU A 242 4.63 -24.57 15.88
N PRO A 243 5.85 -25.12 16.03
CA PRO A 243 6.08 -26.43 16.60
C PRO A 243 5.76 -26.44 18.11
N ARG A 244 5.72 -27.65 18.71
CA ARG A 244 5.38 -27.77 20.14
C ARG A 244 6.36 -27.01 21.05
N GLN A 245 7.64 -26.95 20.69
CA GLN A 245 8.68 -26.24 21.46
C GLN A 245 8.40 -24.74 21.60
N ALA A 246 7.77 -24.13 20.60
CA ALA A 246 7.38 -22.71 20.64
C ALA A 246 6.38 -22.38 21.78
N GLN A 247 5.71 -23.39 22.33
CA GLN A 247 4.73 -23.21 23.42
C GLN A 247 5.38 -22.82 24.76
N ALA A 248 6.67 -23.08 24.95
CA ALA A 248 7.41 -22.67 26.15
C ALA A 248 7.50 -21.14 26.32
N HIS A 249 7.39 -20.39 25.23
CA HIS A 249 7.43 -18.92 25.23
C HIS A 249 6.04 -18.33 24.97
N GLU A 250 5.13 -18.45 25.93
CA GLU A 250 3.74 -18.05 25.76
C GLU A 250 3.57 -16.56 25.39
N ALA A 251 4.39 -15.67 25.94
CA ALA A 251 4.35 -14.24 25.61
C ALA A 251 4.66 -13.99 24.13
N PHE A 252 5.68 -14.62 23.57
CA PHE A 252 6.04 -14.50 22.15
C PHE A 252 5.00 -15.19 21.25
N ARG A 253 4.45 -16.31 21.69
CA ARG A 253 3.35 -16.96 20.98
C ARG A 253 2.11 -16.07 20.90
N ARG A 254 1.72 -15.43 22.01
CA ARG A 254 0.60 -14.46 22.01
C ARG A 254 0.88 -13.29 21.06
N LEU A 255 2.08 -12.72 21.11
CA LEU A 255 2.48 -11.63 20.25
C LEU A 255 2.48 -12.04 18.76
N PHE A 256 2.96 -13.23 18.42
CA PHE A 256 2.90 -13.79 17.07
C PHE A 256 1.47 -13.77 16.50
N PHE A 257 0.49 -14.24 17.26
CA PHE A 257 -0.91 -14.22 16.82
C PHE A 257 -1.52 -12.83 16.86
N ALA A 258 -1.17 -11.98 17.82
CA ALA A 258 -1.62 -10.58 17.87
C ALA A 258 -1.14 -9.80 16.63
N LEU A 259 0.13 -9.93 16.25
CA LEU A 259 0.69 -9.35 15.05
C LEU A 259 0.03 -9.90 13.78
N GLY A 260 -0.32 -11.18 13.75
CA GLY A 260 -1.10 -11.77 12.66
C GLY A 260 -2.50 -11.17 12.51
N ARG A 261 -3.18 -10.86 13.64
CA ARG A 261 -4.47 -10.16 13.64
C ARG A 261 -4.35 -8.68 13.28
N PHE A 262 -3.21 -8.06 13.59
CA PHE A 262 -2.90 -6.68 13.24
C PHE A 262 -2.57 -6.51 11.75
N ALA A 263 -2.07 -7.57 11.09
CA ALA A 263 -1.65 -7.54 9.69
C ALA A 263 -2.69 -6.94 8.71
N PRO A 264 -4.02 -7.25 8.80
CA PRO A 264 -5.01 -6.66 7.91
C PRO A 264 -5.14 -5.13 8.05
N TYR A 265 -4.90 -4.57 9.24
CA TYR A 265 -5.00 -3.13 9.49
C TYR A 265 -3.80 -2.37 8.92
N CYS A 266 -2.58 -2.85 9.20
CA CYS A 266 -1.35 -2.14 8.84
C CYS A 266 -0.78 -2.51 7.47
N GLY A 267 -1.23 -3.64 6.90
CA GLY A 267 -0.61 -4.22 5.71
C GLY A 267 0.80 -4.77 5.97
N THR A 268 1.42 -5.34 4.95
CA THR A 268 2.73 -6.00 5.05
C THR A 268 3.78 -5.31 4.18
N GLY A 269 4.99 -5.16 4.73
CA GLY A 269 6.12 -4.60 3.99
C GLY A 269 6.07 -3.09 3.86
N HIS A 270 6.57 -2.57 2.73
CA HIS A 270 6.66 -1.13 2.50
C HIS A 270 5.63 -0.61 1.51
N LYS A 271 5.41 0.73 1.48
CA LYS A 271 4.45 1.43 0.61
C LYS A 271 2.98 1.02 0.82
N THR A 272 2.62 0.65 2.04
CA THR A 272 1.22 0.32 2.40
C THR A 272 0.27 1.51 2.30
N THR A 273 0.78 2.73 2.30
CA THR A 273 0.03 3.95 2.04
C THR A 273 -0.16 4.25 0.54
N PHE A 274 0.37 3.41 -0.35
CA PHE A 274 0.24 3.51 -1.81
C PHE A 274 -0.41 2.27 -2.43
N GLY A 275 -1.23 1.56 -1.66
CA GLY A 275 -2.00 0.40 -2.13
C GLY A 275 -1.23 -0.90 -2.23
N LEU A 276 0.03 -0.95 -1.75
CA LEU A 276 0.82 -2.18 -1.68
C LEU A 276 0.68 -2.86 -0.33
N GLY A 277 1.02 -4.15 -0.28
CA GLY A 277 1.09 -4.91 0.95
C GLY A 277 -0.27 -5.18 1.61
N GLN A 278 -1.39 -5.02 0.90
CA GLN A 278 -2.70 -5.35 1.45
C GLN A 278 -2.73 -6.83 1.85
N THR A 279 -3.06 -7.06 3.12
CA THR A 279 -3.03 -8.39 3.74
C THR A 279 -4.38 -8.69 4.35
N ILE A 280 -4.84 -9.92 4.19
CA ILE A 280 -6.06 -10.42 4.82
C ILE A 280 -5.78 -11.72 5.56
N ALA A 281 -6.51 -11.97 6.64
CA ALA A 281 -6.40 -13.20 7.40
C ALA A 281 -7.02 -14.36 6.63
N GLY A 282 -6.41 -15.55 6.73
CA GLY A 282 -6.90 -16.75 6.07
C GLY A 282 -6.29 -17.03 4.70
N TRP A 283 -6.71 -18.14 4.08
CA TRP A 283 -6.22 -18.62 2.79
C TRP A 283 -7.15 -18.21 1.65
N HIS A 284 -6.87 -17.07 1.00
CA HIS A 284 -7.74 -16.44 -0.02
C HIS A 284 -7.03 -16.26 -1.36
N LEU A 285 -6.65 -17.37 -2.00
CA LEU A 285 -5.89 -17.35 -3.26
C LEU A 285 -6.62 -16.63 -4.40
N LYS A 286 -7.93 -16.82 -4.53
CA LYS A 286 -8.70 -16.15 -5.60
C LYS A 286 -8.58 -14.63 -5.51
N GLN A 287 -8.63 -14.07 -4.30
CA GLN A 287 -8.45 -12.63 -4.09
C GLN A 287 -7.01 -12.18 -4.35
N ALA A 288 -6.03 -12.96 -3.93
CA ALA A 288 -4.62 -12.68 -4.18
C ALA A 288 -4.26 -12.77 -5.69
N GLN A 289 -4.91 -13.63 -6.45
CA GLN A 289 -4.73 -13.79 -7.88
C GLN A 289 -5.56 -12.79 -8.70
N ALA A 290 -6.57 -12.16 -8.10
CA ALA A 290 -7.43 -11.16 -8.76
C ALA A 290 -6.77 -9.79 -8.94
N PHE A 291 -5.52 -9.59 -8.42
CA PHE A 291 -4.79 -8.35 -8.64
C PHE A 291 -4.53 -8.16 -10.14
N THR A 292 -5.19 -7.16 -10.71
CA THR A 292 -5.11 -6.86 -12.13
C THR A 292 -4.17 -5.68 -12.36
N MET A 293 -3.23 -5.85 -13.28
CA MET A 293 -2.26 -4.81 -13.67
C MET A 293 -2.22 -4.72 -15.20
N PRO A 294 -2.25 -3.50 -15.78
CA PRO A 294 -2.04 -3.33 -17.21
C PRO A 294 -0.68 -3.85 -17.63
N SER A 295 -0.60 -4.51 -18.80
CA SER A 295 0.67 -5.02 -19.34
C SER A 295 1.73 -3.94 -19.51
N ALA A 296 1.34 -2.71 -19.89
CA ALA A 296 2.25 -1.58 -19.98
C ALA A 296 2.83 -1.16 -18.62
N GLN A 297 2.10 -1.35 -17.52
CA GLN A 297 2.63 -1.07 -16.19
C GLN A 297 3.71 -2.07 -15.79
N ALA A 298 3.54 -3.35 -16.14
CA ALA A 298 4.57 -4.37 -15.94
C ALA A 298 5.81 -4.06 -16.78
N LEU A 299 5.64 -3.78 -18.08
CA LEU A 299 6.72 -3.39 -18.97
C LEU A 299 7.44 -2.11 -18.52
N MET A 300 6.67 -1.11 -18.05
CA MET A 300 7.26 0.11 -17.49
C MET A 300 8.10 -0.20 -16.25
N ALA A 301 7.63 -1.06 -15.36
CA ALA A 301 8.35 -1.44 -14.15
C ALA A 301 9.65 -2.18 -14.48
N GLU A 302 9.62 -3.10 -15.43
CA GLU A 302 10.81 -3.79 -15.94
C GLU A 302 11.80 -2.80 -16.55
N ARG A 303 11.32 -1.88 -17.39
CA ARG A 303 12.16 -0.86 -18.01
C ARG A 303 12.78 0.10 -17.00
N ILE A 304 12.03 0.51 -15.98
CA ILE A 304 12.55 1.34 -14.87
C ILE A 304 13.67 0.60 -14.14
N GLU A 305 13.49 -0.68 -13.83
CA GLU A 305 14.52 -1.47 -13.15
C GLU A 305 15.79 -1.62 -14.00
N GLU A 306 15.65 -1.99 -15.27
CA GLU A 306 16.76 -2.10 -16.22
C GLU A 306 17.55 -0.79 -16.29
N LEU A 307 16.87 0.33 -16.51
CA LEU A 307 17.49 1.64 -16.58
C LEU A 307 18.14 2.05 -15.24
N THR A 308 17.52 1.70 -14.13
CA THR A 308 18.08 1.98 -12.80
C THR A 308 19.42 1.27 -12.60
N LEU A 309 19.52 0.00 -13.01
CA LEU A 309 20.77 -0.76 -12.94
C LEU A 309 21.85 -0.11 -13.82
N ILE A 310 21.53 0.22 -15.07
CA ILE A 310 22.44 0.92 -15.99
C ILE A 310 22.96 2.23 -15.39
N PHE A 311 22.06 3.06 -14.84
CA PHE A 311 22.46 4.34 -14.27
C PHE A 311 23.27 4.19 -12.97
N ARG A 312 23.07 3.15 -12.21
CA ARG A 312 23.89 2.85 -11.02
C ARG A 312 25.31 2.43 -11.37
N GLU A 313 25.46 1.54 -12.35
CA GLU A 313 26.77 1.05 -12.78
C GLU A 313 27.64 2.15 -13.42
N ARG A 314 27.02 3.03 -14.21
CA ARG A 314 27.73 4.08 -14.97
C ARG A 314 28.04 5.35 -14.17
N ARG A 315 27.50 5.51 -12.98
CA ARG A 315 27.78 6.70 -12.15
C ARG A 315 29.09 6.57 -11.41
N LYS A 316 29.97 7.58 -11.56
CA LYS A 316 31.30 7.66 -10.90
C LYS A 316 31.25 7.71 -9.36
N ARG A 317 30.12 8.09 -8.77
CA ARG A 317 29.87 8.08 -7.31
C ARG A 317 28.94 6.94 -6.96
N THR A 318 29.52 5.83 -6.55
CA THR A 318 28.81 4.66 -6.03
C THR A 318 28.75 4.75 -4.51
N GLY A 319 27.55 4.86 -3.96
CA GLY A 319 27.33 4.76 -2.50
C GLY A 319 26.22 5.69 -1.99
N GLY A 320 25.34 5.14 -1.16
CA GLY A 320 24.32 5.84 -0.41
C GLY A 320 22.95 5.94 -1.09
N HIS A 321 21.93 6.14 -0.26
CA HIS A 321 20.51 6.24 -0.65
C HIS A 321 20.28 7.31 -1.74
N ARG A 322 20.98 8.45 -1.67
CA ARG A 322 20.83 9.56 -2.63
C ARG A 322 21.22 9.17 -4.07
N ALA A 323 22.25 8.33 -4.24
CA ALA A 323 22.67 7.87 -5.56
C ALA A 323 21.62 6.94 -6.19
N GLN A 324 21.06 6.05 -5.38
CA GLN A 324 19.95 5.17 -5.75
C GLN A 324 18.71 5.99 -6.17
N ASP A 325 18.32 6.95 -5.35
CA ASP A 325 17.15 7.80 -5.57
C ASP A 325 17.21 8.59 -6.88
N ILE A 326 18.41 9.08 -7.24
CA ILE A 326 18.61 9.80 -8.51
C ILE A 326 18.55 8.83 -9.68
N ALA A 327 19.14 7.64 -9.58
CA ALA A 327 19.08 6.62 -10.63
C ALA A 327 17.63 6.18 -10.90
N GLU A 328 16.86 5.91 -9.85
CA GLU A 328 15.43 5.60 -9.94
C GLU A 328 14.62 6.74 -10.56
N THR A 329 14.93 7.99 -10.20
CA THR A 329 14.26 9.17 -10.77
C THR A 329 14.54 9.29 -12.27
N TRP A 330 15.80 9.15 -12.70
CA TRP A 330 16.19 9.19 -14.10
C TRP A 330 15.57 8.05 -14.91
N ALA A 331 15.59 6.84 -14.36
CA ALA A 331 14.97 5.66 -14.97
C ALA A 331 13.46 5.86 -15.17
N THR A 332 12.78 6.37 -14.14
CA THR A 332 11.34 6.66 -14.20
C THR A 332 11.02 7.70 -15.28
N ILE A 333 11.80 8.78 -15.36
CA ILE A 333 11.59 9.83 -16.38
C ILE A 333 11.77 9.24 -17.79
N ILE A 334 12.81 8.46 -18.02
CA ILE A 334 13.07 7.89 -19.36
C ILE A 334 12.01 6.86 -19.73
N ALA A 335 11.71 5.88 -18.87
CA ALA A 335 10.71 4.84 -19.15
C ALA A 335 9.32 5.45 -19.44
N ARG A 336 8.90 6.44 -18.68
CA ARG A 336 7.62 7.13 -18.90
C ARG A 336 7.60 7.93 -20.18
N ARG A 337 8.73 8.57 -20.56
CA ARG A 337 8.87 9.27 -21.85
C ARG A 337 8.82 8.31 -23.02
N GLU A 338 9.41 7.12 -22.90
CA GLU A 338 9.34 6.04 -23.91
C GLU A 338 7.89 5.55 -24.11
N LEU A 339 7.06 5.58 -23.06
CA LEU A 339 5.64 5.24 -23.13
C LEU A 339 4.72 6.40 -23.59
N GLY A 340 5.30 7.58 -23.86
CA GLY A 340 4.57 8.71 -24.44
C GLY A 340 4.08 9.77 -23.43
N ASP A 341 4.42 9.64 -22.14
CA ASP A 341 4.04 10.66 -21.15
C ASP A 341 4.74 12.00 -21.43
N SER A 342 4.03 13.10 -21.23
CA SER A 342 4.63 14.43 -21.32
C SER A 342 5.59 14.69 -20.16
N LEU A 343 6.67 15.45 -20.41
CA LEU A 343 7.63 15.78 -19.36
C LEU A 343 6.99 16.61 -18.24
N GLN A 344 5.99 17.44 -18.58
CA GLN A 344 5.23 18.21 -17.61
C GLN A 344 4.43 17.31 -16.66
N ALA A 345 3.72 16.31 -17.19
CA ALA A 345 2.97 15.34 -16.38
C ALA A 345 3.91 14.56 -15.46
N ILE A 346 5.06 14.12 -15.96
CA ILE A 346 6.07 13.41 -15.18
C ILE A 346 6.61 14.29 -14.05
N ALA A 347 6.94 15.56 -14.32
CA ALA A 347 7.46 16.49 -13.34
C ALA A 347 6.45 16.73 -12.19
N THR A 348 5.19 16.95 -12.54
CA THR A 348 4.10 17.14 -11.58
C THR A 348 3.93 15.92 -10.67
N GLU A 349 3.92 14.71 -11.23
CA GLU A 349 3.72 13.47 -10.45
C GLU A 349 4.94 13.09 -9.59
N LEU A 350 6.15 13.40 -10.07
CA LEU A 350 7.38 13.22 -9.30
C LEU A 350 7.57 14.29 -8.22
N ASP A 351 6.75 15.33 -8.24
CA ASP A 351 6.84 16.47 -7.33
C ASP A 351 8.23 17.14 -7.43
N ILE A 352 8.65 17.43 -8.66
CA ILE A 352 9.89 18.11 -8.98
C ILE A 352 9.63 19.26 -9.97
N PRO A 353 10.42 20.35 -9.93
CA PRO A 353 10.32 21.41 -10.93
C PRO A 353 10.50 20.88 -12.36
N TYR A 354 9.75 21.43 -13.31
CA TYR A 354 9.85 21.03 -14.72
C TYR A 354 11.28 21.12 -15.27
N GLU A 355 12.02 22.18 -14.93
CA GLU A 355 13.42 22.34 -15.36
C GLU A 355 14.35 21.27 -14.76
N THR A 356 14.05 20.78 -13.56
CA THR A 356 14.75 19.64 -12.96
C THR A 356 14.46 18.36 -13.74
N ALA A 357 13.20 18.07 -14.07
CA ALA A 357 12.83 16.93 -14.90
C ALA A 357 13.48 16.97 -16.28
N LYS A 358 13.53 18.15 -16.91
CA LYS A 358 14.18 18.40 -18.20
C LYS A 358 15.69 18.15 -18.14
N THR A 359 16.35 18.65 -17.10
CA THR A 359 17.78 18.42 -16.85
C THR A 359 18.07 16.94 -16.63
N TYR A 360 17.28 16.26 -15.81
CA TYR A 360 17.44 14.82 -15.55
C TYR A 360 17.20 13.99 -16.80
N SER A 361 16.20 14.31 -17.61
CA SER A 361 15.95 13.65 -18.89
C SER A 361 17.14 13.79 -19.85
N LYS A 362 17.74 15.00 -19.93
CA LYS A 362 18.92 15.28 -20.77
C LYS A 362 20.15 14.48 -20.29
N LEU A 363 20.44 14.50 -19.01
CA LEU A 363 21.57 13.79 -18.42
C LEU A 363 21.42 12.27 -18.56
N ALA A 364 20.23 11.73 -18.31
CA ALA A 364 19.95 10.31 -18.45
C ALA A 364 20.14 9.84 -19.90
N ARG A 365 19.60 10.58 -20.89
CA ARG A 365 19.77 10.27 -22.32
C ARG A 365 21.23 10.34 -22.78
N ARG A 366 21.99 11.31 -22.25
CA ARG A 366 23.42 11.43 -22.53
C ARG A 366 24.16 10.18 -22.03
N MET A 367 23.91 9.77 -20.78
CA MET A 367 24.53 8.60 -20.19
C MET A 367 24.19 7.29 -20.95
N LEU A 368 22.98 7.18 -21.50
CA LEU A 368 22.60 6.03 -22.32
C LEU A 368 23.36 5.99 -23.66
N ARG A 369 23.65 7.16 -24.28
CA ARG A 369 24.39 7.24 -25.54
C ARG A 369 25.90 7.00 -25.38
N GLU A 370 26.50 7.46 -24.27
CA GLU A 370 27.93 7.33 -24.00
C GLU A 370 28.37 5.90 -23.65
N GLY A 371 27.45 4.96 -23.60
CA GLY A 371 27.70 3.57 -23.22
C GLY A 371 27.17 2.53 -24.19
N GLY A 372 26.72 2.96 -25.42
CA GLY A 372 26.34 2.11 -26.53
C GLY A 372 27.48 1.87 -27.51
#